data_f78c1fa5e5f6780ae0eaa4cd5f6b903f
#
_entry.id   f78c1fa5e5f6780ae0eaa4cd5f6b903f
#
_cell.length_a   1.000
_cell.length_b   1.000
_cell.length_c   1.000
_cell.angle_alpha   90.00
_cell.angle_beta   90.00
_cell.angle_gamma   90.00
#
_symmetry.space_group_name_H-M   'P 1'
#
loop_
_entity.id
_entity.type
_entity.pdbx_description
1 polymer ?
#
loop_
_entity_poly.entity_id
_entity_poly.type
_entity_poly.pdbx_seq_one_letter_code
_entity_poly.pdbx_strand_id
1 'polypeptide(L)'
;MRASGASEVAPRLTNATATVPTAQPPLQLSLQFADARHRSVLGRSKVARWLRAALAAPASITVRVVGEEEGLALNTQWRGQDHATNVLTFAYASQPEVEADLVLCAPVVEREAEAQGTSLEAHYAHLLVHGALHAQGFDHEKPAQAQRMEARETALLMHLGFADPYSLSLRRQSMAPASSAPPRSRRR
;
A
#
# COMPACT_ATOMS: atom_id res chain seq x y z
N MET A 1 -31.90 -71.43 -14.86
CA MET A 1 -30.56 -71.09 -14.32
C MET A 1 -29.80 -70.35 -15.40
N ARG A 2 -29.71 -69.06 -15.29
CA ARG A 2 -28.66 -68.20 -15.90
C ARG A 2 -28.66 -66.85 -15.19
N ALA A 3 -27.58 -66.58 -14.48
CA ALA A 3 -27.32 -65.31 -13.79
C ALA A 3 -26.94 -64.25 -14.78
N SER A 4 -27.64 -63.10 -14.71
CA SER A 4 -27.25 -61.89 -15.42
C SER A 4 -26.28 -61.07 -14.55
N GLY A 5 -25.07 -60.91 -15.05
CA GLY A 5 -24.07 -60.04 -14.43
C GLY A 5 -24.41 -58.56 -14.76
N ALA A 6 -24.64 -57.76 -13.72
CA ALA A 6 -24.73 -56.33 -13.82
C ALA A 6 -23.29 -55.73 -13.85
N SER A 7 -22.94 -55.11 -14.94
CA SER A 7 -21.67 -54.39 -15.10
C SER A 7 -21.85 -52.98 -14.49
N GLU A 8 -21.22 -52.76 -13.36
CA GLU A 8 -21.18 -51.49 -12.65
C GLU A 8 -20.16 -50.57 -13.34
N VAL A 9 -20.67 -49.55 -14.03
CA VAL A 9 -19.85 -48.53 -14.64
C VAL A 9 -19.55 -47.45 -13.60
N ALA A 10 -18.31 -47.43 -13.12
CA ALA A 10 -17.83 -46.37 -12.23
C ALA A 10 -17.91 -44.99 -12.90
N PRO A 11 -18.36 -43.93 -12.18
CA PRO A 11 -18.38 -42.59 -12.74
C PRO A 11 -16.96 -42.05 -12.87
N ARG A 12 -16.61 -41.62 -14.09
CA ARG A 12 -15.37 -40.87 -14.36
C ARG A 12 -15.43 -39.55 -13.62
N LEU A 13 -14.52 -39.36 -12.65
CA LEU A 13 -14.22 -38.07 -12.07
C LEU A 13 -13.59 -37.19 -13.17
N THR A 14 -14.38 -36.33 -13.76
CA THR A 14 -13.86 -35.22 -14.57
C THR A 14 -13.21 -34.22 -13.63
N ASN A 15 -11.88 -34.19 -13.62
CA ASN A 15 -11.10 -33.10 -13.04
C ASN A 15 -11.41 -31.83 -13.85
N ALA A 16 -12.43 -31.11 -13.47
CA ALA A 16 -12.61 -29.72 -13.88
C ALA A 16 -11.57 -28.89 -13.12
N THR A 17 -10.40 -28.74 -13.74
CA THR A 17 -9.44 -27.69 -13.35
C THR A 17 -10.13 -26.36 -13.62
N ALA A 18 -10.83 -25.84 -12.62
CA ALA A 18 -11.36 -24.49 -12.66
C ALA A 18 -10.15 -23.53 -12.64
N THR A 19 -9.70 -23.17 -13.82
CA THR A 19 -8.83 -22.03 -14.02
C THR A 19 -9.66 -20.81 -13.63
N VAL A 20 -9.55 -20.39 -12.37
CA VAL A 20 -10.13 -19.12 -11.91
C VAL A 20 -9.38 -18.03 -12.68
N PRO A 21 -10.02 -17.28 -13.58
CA PRO A 21 -9.38 -16.13 -14.18
C PRO A 21 -9.09 -15.16 -13.04
N THR A 22 -7.82 -14.89 -12.78
CA THR A 22 -7.35 -13.85 -11.87
C THR A 22 -7.64 -12.48 -12.54
N ALA A 23 -8.90 -12.19 -12.80
CA ALA A 23 -9.33 -10.87 -13.22
C ALA A 23 -9.10 -9.94 -12.03
N GLN A 24 -8.23 -8.96 -12.24
CA GLN A 24 -8.03 -7.90 -11.24
C GLN A 24 -9.38 -7.24 -10.93
N PRO A 25 -9.65 -6.91 -9.65
CA PRO A 25 -10.93 -6.31 -9.28
C PRO A 25 -11.16 -5.01 -10.06
N PRO A 26 -12.41 -4.71 -10.43
CA PRO A 26 -12.77 -3.46 -11.08
C PRO A 26 -12.32 -2.27 -10.24
N LEU A 27 -11.75 -1.25 -10.90
CA LEU A 27 -11.34 -0.02 -10.25
C LEU A 27 -11.90 1.19 -11.01
N GLN A 28 -12.75 1.95 -10.34
CA GLN A 28 -13.10 3.32 -10.74
C GLN A 28 -12.07 4.26 -10.10
N LEU A 29 -11.28 4.94 -10.93
CA LEU A 29 -10.24 5.86 -10.46
C LEU A 29 -10.58 7.29 -10.88
N SER A 30 -10.65 8.20 -9.91
CA SER A 30 -10.59 9.65 -10.13
C SER A 30 -9.18 10.13 -9.80
N LEU A 31 -8.50 10.83 -10.71
CA LEU A 31 -7.16 11.36 -10.48
C LEU A 31 -7.19 12.88 -10.65
N GLN A 32 -6.93 13.61 -9.57
CA GLN A 32 -7.06 15.05 -9.46
C GLN A 32 -5.72 15.69 -9.07
N PHE A 33 -5.40 16.84 -9.64
CA PHE A 33 -4.19 17.61 -9.37
C PHE A 33 -4.54 19.05 -9.02
N ALA A 34 -4.53 19.38 -7.74
CA ALA A 34 -4.49 20.75 -7.27
C ALA A 34 -3.05 21.29 -7.35
N ASP A 35 -2.06 20.44 -7.10
CA ASP A 35 -0.64 20.69 -7.41
C ASP A 35 -0.20 19.80 -8.58
N ALA A 36 0.23 20.40 -9.67
CA ALA A 36 0.55 19.70 -10.91
C ALA A 36 2.04 19.32 -11.05
N ARG A 37 2.91 19.65 -10.06
CA ARG A 37 4.37 19.47 -10.15
C ARG A 37 4.81 18.05 -10.53
N HIS A 38 4.10 17.04 -10.07
CA HIS A 38 4.42 15.63 -10.32
C HIS A 38 3.45 14.92 -11.27
N ARG A 39 2.66 15.68 -12.04
CA ARG A 39 1.68 15.11 -12.98
C ARG A 39 2.29 14.15 -14.00
N SER A 40 3.52 14.41 -14.45
CA SER A 40 4.24 13.54 -15.39
C SER A 40 4.64 12.19 -14.77
N VAL A 41 4.85 12.14 -13.46
CA VAL A 41 5.17 10.90 -12.72
C VAL A 41 3.92 10.05 -12.50
N LEU A 42 2.77 10.69 -12.26
CA LEU A 42 1.51 10.08 -11.86
C LEU A 42 0.55 9.87 -13.04
N GLY A 43 1.03 9.20 -14.10
CA GLY A 43 0.16 8.80 -15.21
C GLY A 43 -0.96 7.86 -14.74
N ARG A 44 -2.21 8.07 -15.25
CA ARG A 44 -3.40 7.33 -14.83
C ARG A 44 -3.23 5.80 -14.88
N SER A 45 -2.57 5.27 -15.92
CA SER A 45 -2.30 3.83 -16.06
C SER A 45 -1.37 3.29 -14.99
N LYS A 46 -0.34 4.05 -14.60
CA LYS A 46 0.58 3.70 -13.52
C LYS A 46 -0.15 3.66 -12.17
N VAL A 47 -0.84 4.74 -11.82
CA VAL A 47 -1.63 4.85 -10.57
C VAL A 47 -2.65 3.71 -10.49
N ALA A 48 -3.40 3.46 -11.57
CA ALA A 48 -4.36 2.36 -11.61
C ALA A 48 -3.70 0.98 -11.42
N ARG A 49 -2.50 0.76 -11.98
CA ARG A 49 -1.74 -0.49 -11.80
C ARG A 49 -1.33 -0.69 -10.35
N TRP A 50 -0.82 0.35 -9.69
CA TRP A 50 -0.38 0.28 -8.30
C TRP A 50 -1.55 0.01 -7.35
N LEU A 51 -2.66 0.73 -7.53
CA LEU A 51 -3.86 0.54 -6.72
C LEU A 51 -4.46 -0.87 -6.91
N ARG A 52 -4.60 -1.35 -8.17
CA ARG A 52 -5.13 -2.70 -8.44
C ARG A 52 -4.29 -3.81 -7.82
N ALA A 53 -2.98 -3.64 -7.72
CA ALA A 53 -2.12 -4.61 -7.06
C ALA A 53 -2.43 -4.76 -5.57
N ALA A 54 -2.86 -3.68 -4.91
CA ALA A 54 -3.16 -3.66 -3.49
C ALA A 54 -4.62 -4.04 -3.15
N LEU A 55 -5.55 -3.83 -4.10
CA LEU A 55 -6.98 -4.04 -3.88
C LEU A 55 -7.36 -5.52 -3.99
N ALA A 56 -8.15 -6.00 -3.03
CA ALA A 56 -8.71 -7.35 -2.99
C ALA A 56 -10.19 -7.41 -3.44
N ALA A 57 -10.87 -6.25 -3.55
CA ALA A 57 -12.27 -6.11 -3.92
C ALA A 57 -12.45 -5.02 -4.98
N PRO A 58 -13.61 -4.92 -5.66
CA PRO A 58 -13.97 -3.77 -6.47
C PRO A 58 -13.75 -2.47 -5.69
N ALA A 59 -13.35 -1.40 -6.37
CA ALA A 59 -13.03 -0.16 -5.69
C ALA A 59 -13.38 1.09 -6.49
N SER A 60 -13.80 2.13 -5.76
CA SER A 60 -13.94 3.51 -6.23
C SER A 60 -12.98 4.39 -5.43
N ILE A 61 -11.89 4.82 -6.08
CA ILE A 61 -10.80 5.56 -5.42
C ILE A 61 -10.61 6.91 -6.08
N THR A 62 -10.63 7.97 -5.27
CA THR A 62 -10.11 9.28 -5.68
C THR A 62 -8.66 9.42 -5.18
N VAL A 63 -7.76 9.76 -6.09
CA VAL A 63 -6.40 10.19 -5.75
C VAL A 63 -6.29 11.68 -6.04
N ARG A 64 -6.04 12.48 -5.00
CA ARG A 64 -5.88 13.93 -5.10
C ARG A 64 -4.47 14.33 -4.70
N VAL A 65 -3.78 15.02 -5.59
CA VAL A 65 -2.43 15.57 -5.33
C VAL A 65 -2.57 17.04 -5.00
N VAL A 66 -2.06 17.42 -3.83
CA VAL A 66 -2.22 18.76 -3.25
C VAL A 66 -0.88 19.44 -2.94
N GLY A 67 -0.90 20.75 -2.80
CA GLY A 67 0.21 21.53 -2.27
C GLY A 67 0.28 21.48 -0.74
N GLU A 68 1.29 22.14 -0.17
CA GLU A 68 1.55 22.11 1.27
C GLU A 68 0.45 22.79 2.09
N GLU A 69 -0.11 23.89 1.61
CA GLU A 69 -1.18 24.63 2.30
C GLU A 69 -2.46 23.78 2.45
N GLU A 70 -2.93 23.17 1.35
CA GLU A 70 -4.10 22.28 1.39
C GLU A 70 -3.80 21.02 2.22
N GLY A 71 -2.60 20.43 2.09
CA GLY A 71 -2.18 19.27 2.88
C GLY A 71 -2.15 19.57 4.39
N LEU A 72 -1.64 20.73 4.79
CA LEU A 72 -1.66 21.21 6.16
C LEU A 72 -3.10 21.40 6.67
N ALA A 73 -3.93 22.11 5.90
CA ALA A 73 -5.32 22.38 6.28
C ALA A 73 -6.10 21.07 6.54
N LEU A 74 -5.96 20.09 5.64
CA LEU A 74 -6.61 18.79 5.78
C LEU A 74 -6.07 17.99 6.98
N ASN A 75 -4.76 17.98 7.20
CA ASN A 75 -4.16 17.25 8.33
C ASN A 75 -4.54 17.90 9.67
N THR A 76 -4.63 19.23 9.73
CA THR A 76 -5.10 19.96 10.91
C THR A 76 -6.57 19.66 11.18
N GLN A 77 -7.41 19.75 10.16
CA GLN A 77 -8.86 19.55 10.31
C GLN A 77 -9.22 18.13 10.75
N TRP A 78 -8.57 17.11 10.18
CA TRP A 78 -8.99 15.73 10.35
C TRP A 78 -8.15 14.91 11.33
N ARG A 79 -6.90 15.33 11.58
CA ARG A 79 -5.99 14.64 12.50
C ARG A 79 -5.48 15.52 13.65
N GLY A 80 -5.83 16.80 13.66
CA GLY A 80 -5.40 17.75 14.69
C GLY A 80 -3.89 18.02 14.72
N GLN A 81 -3.19 17.77 13.58
CA GLN A 81 -1.75 17.98 13.45
C GLN A 81 -1.46 19.31 12.76
N ASP A 82 -0.43 20.01 13.21
CA ASP A 82 -0.02 21.34 12.72
C ASP A 82 1.03 21.33 11.60
N HIS A 83 1.13 20.21 10.89
CA HIS A 83 2.05 20.02 9.76
C HIS A 83 1.36 19.23 8.63
N ALA A 84 1.82 19.43 7.40
CA ALA A 84 1.38 18.61 6.27
C ALA A 84 1.98 17.19 6.38
N THR A 85 1.20 16.17 6.04
CA THR A 85 1.65 14.78 5.94
C THR A 85 1.74 14.34 4.47
N ASN A 86 2.47 13.27 4.20
CA ASN A 86 2.65 12.73 2.85
C ASN A 86 1.36 12.19 2.22
N VAL A 87 0.58 11.40 2.99
CA VAL A 87 -0.71 10.85 2.55
C VAL A 87 -1.75 10.89 3.66
N LEU A 88 -2.98 11.25 3.29
CA LEU A 88 -4.17 11.08 4.10
C LEU A 88 -5.10 10.11 3.38
N THR A 89 -5.59 9.11 4.11
CA THR A 89 -6.58 8.15 3.61
C THR A 89 -7.91 8.37 4.32
N PHE A 90 -8.94 8.67 3.53
CA PHE A 90 -10.33 8.78 3.98
C PHE A 90 -11.07 7.55 3.46
N ALA A 91 -11.25 6.54 4.31
CA ALA A 91 -11.98 5.33 3.98
C ALA A 91 -13.47 5.52 4.33
N TYR A 92 -14.34 5.35 3.35
CA TYR A 92 -15.79 5.47 3.50
C TYR A 92 -16.46 4.10 3.60
N ALA A 93 -15.99 3.13 2.82
CA ALA A 93 -16.43 1.74 2.84
C ALA A 93 -15.26 0.79 2.51
N SER A 94 -15.28 -0.41 3.10
CA SER A 94 -14.31 -1.47 2.81
C SER A 94 -14.95 -2.72 2.20
N GLN A 95 -16.27 -2.84 2.24
CA GLN A 95 -17.06 -3.95 1.69
C GLN A 95 -18.49 -3.46 1.33
N PRO A 96 -19.14 -4.01 0.30
CA PRO A 96 -18.65 -4.99 -0.69
C PRO A 96 -17.68 -4.38 -1.71
N GLU A 97 -17.60 -3.06 -1.78
CA GLU A 97 -16.71 -2.26 -2.61
C GLU A 97 -15.89 -1.33 -1.71
N VAL A 98 -14.63 -1.14 -2.04
CA VAL A 98 -13.75 -0.20 -1.33
C VAL A 98 -14.01 1.20 -1.85
N GLU A 99 -14.43 2.12 -0.98
CA GLU A 99 -14.60 3.52 -1.30
C GLU A 99 -13.65 4.37 -0.47
N ALA A 100 -12.76 5.13 -1.12
CA ALA A 100 -11.81 5.96 -0.40
C ALA A 100 -11.27 7.13 -1.23
N ASP A 101 -10.85 8.18 -0.51
CA ASP A 101 -10.02 9.26 -1.05
C ASP A 101 -8.60 9.17 -0.47
N LEU A 102 -7.62 9.24 -1.35
CA LEU A 102 -6.19 9.29 -1.02
C LEU A 102 -5.66 10.67 -1.38
N VAL A 103 -5.32 11.48 -0.39
CA VAL A 103 -4.78 12.82 -0.59
C VAL A 103 -3.29 12.80 -0.35
N LEU A 104 -2.51 13.16 -1.38
CA LEU A 104 -1.05 13.13 -1.39
C LEU A 104 -0.49 14.55 -1.44
N CYS A 105 0.29 14.94 -0.45
CA CYS A 105 0.93 16.25 -0.39
C CYS A 105 2.25 16.24 -1.18
N ALA A 106 2.25 16.75 -2.40
CA ALA A 106 3.38 16.67 -3.31
C ALA A 106 4.72 17.20 -2.74
N PRO A 107 4.77 18.38 -2.05
CA PRO A 107 6.00 18.85 -1.43
C PRO A 107 6.57 17.95 -0.34
N VAL A 108 5.69 17.29 0.45
CA VAL A 108 6.12 16.36 1.49
C VAL A 108 6.69 15.09 0.86
N VAL A 109 5.98 14.54 -0.12
CA VAL A 109 6.42 13.34 -0.87
C VAL A 109 7.78 13.57 -1.53
N GLU A 110 8.01 14.74 -2.10
CA GLU A 110 9.28 15.11 -2.73
C GLU A 110 10.43 15.11 -1.69
N ARG A 111 10.25 15.83 -0.57
CA ARG A 111 11.25 15.89 0.51
C ARG A 111 11.57 14.50 1.10
N GLU A 112 10.55 13.66 1.28
CA GLU A 112 10.74 12.31 1.80
C GLU A 112 11.48 11.39 0.81
N ALA A 113 11.13 11.44 -0.48
CA ALA A 113 11.83 10.68 -1.50
C ALA A 113 13.33 11.03 -1.55
N GLU A 114 13.66 12.32 -1.51
CA GLU A 114 15.04 12.81 -1.44
C GLU A 114 15.75 12.33 -0.17
N ALA A 115 15.14 12.51 1.00
CA ALA A 115 15.72 12.12 2.28
C ALA A 115 15.95 10.61 2.39
N GLN A 116 15.09 9.80 1.75
CA GLN A 116 15.21 8.34 1.72
C GLN A 116 16.14 7.84 0.61
N GLY A 117 16.52 8.70 -0.36
CA GLY A 117 17.31 8.32 -1.53
C GLY A 117 16.57 7.38 -2.47
N THR A 118 15.23 7.49 -2.52
CA THR A 118 14.37 6.72 -3.41
C THR A 118 13.86 7.60 -4.57
N SER A 119 13.42 6.95 -5.66
CA SER A 119 12.81 7.72 -6.74
C SER A 119 11.42 8.22 -6.33
N LEU A 120 11.04 9.39 -6.87
CA LEU A 120 9.71 9.95 -6.64
C LEU A 120 8.60 8.98 -7.06
N GLU A 121 8.79 8.24 -8.16
CA GLU A 121 7.85 7.22 -8.63
C GLU A 121 7.68 6.08 -7.62
N ALA A 122 8.79 5.56 -7.08
CA ALA A 122 8.77 4.49 -6.09
C ALA A 122 8.09 4.93 -4.79
N HIS A 123 8.36 6.17 -4.34
CA HIS A 123 7.74 6.71 -3.14
C HIS A 123 6.23 6.91 -3.30
N TYR A 124 5.78 7.46 -4.44
CA TYR A 124 4.35 7.53 -4.75
C TYR A 124 3.68 6.17 -4.84
N ALA A 125 4.34 5.18 -5.46
CA ALA A 125 3.81 3.81 -5.52
C ALA A 125 3.63 3.23 -4.12
N HIS A 126 4.59 3.43 -3.21
CA HIS A 126 4.51 3.01 -1.82
C HIS A 126 3.32 3.67 -1.11
N LEU A 127 3.20 5.00 -1.16
CA LEU A 127 2.11 5.73 -0.49
C LEU A 127 0.72 5.34 -1.02
N LEU A 128 0.59 5.07 -2.32
CA LEU A 128 -0.68 4.63 -2.91
C LEU A 128 -1.04 3.19 -2.51
N VAL A 129 -0.06 2.28 -2.46
CA VAL A 129 -0.25 0.92 -1.94
C VAL A 129 -0.64 0.98 -0.46
N HIS A 130 0.08 1.75 0.35
CA HIS A 130 -0.17 1.98 1.77
C HIS A 130 -1.60 2.50 2.03
N GLY A 131 -1.98 3.58 1.35
CA GLY A 131 -3.33 4.15 1.47
C GLY A 131 -4.43 3.18 1.03
N ALA A 132 -4.20 2.40 -0.05
CA ALA A 132 -5.15 1.39 -0.50
C ALA A 132 -5.31 0.23 0.49
N LEU A 133 -4.26 -0.15 1.21
CA LEU A 133 -4.35 -1.13 2.29
C LEU A 133 -5.13 -0.57 3.48
N HIS A 134 -4.87 0.67 3.88
CA HIS A 134 -5.66 1.36 4.91
C HIS A 134 -7.14 1.43 4.56
N ALA A 135 -7.48 1.75 3.31
CA ALA A 135 -8.87 1.77 2.85
C ALA A 135 -9.58 0.41 2.98
N GLN A 136 -8.83 -0.68 3.02
CA GLN A 136 -9.32 -2.04 3.22
C GLN A 136 -9.28 -2.50 4.69
N GLY A 137 -8.96 -1.60 5.63
CA GLY A 137 -8.96 -1.87 7.07
C GLY A 137 -7.65 -2.45 7.61
N PHE A 138 -6.57 -2.44 6.82
CA PHE A 138 -5.24 -2.69 7.39
C PHE A 138 -4.84 -1.51 8.27
N ASP A 139 -4.15 -1.82 9.35
CA ASP A 139 -3.70 -0.83 10.32
C ASP A 139 -2.28 -1.16 10.82
N HIS A 140 -1.61 -0.18 11.39
CA HIS A 140 -0.25 -0.30 11.90
C HIS A 140 -0.08 0.27 13.33
N GLU A 141 -1.18 0.54 14.05
CA GLU A 141 -1.12 1.02 15.43
C GLU A 141 -0.49 0.00 16.40
N LYS A 142 -0.72 -1.30 16.15
CA LYS A 142 -0.15 -2.37 16.97
C LYS A 142 1.03 -3.02 16.25
N PRO A 143 2.10 -3.42 16.97
CA PRO A 143 3.30 -3.99 16.34
C PRO A 143 3.02 -5.17 15.39
N ALA A 144 2.12 -6.07 15.76
CA ALA A 144 1.76 -7.21 14.92
C ALA A 144 0.96 -6.81 13.67
N GLN A 145 0.18 -5.73 13.72
CA GLN A 145 -0.53 -5.16 12.58
C GLN A 145 0.45 -4.45 11.65
N ALA A 146 1.34 -3.62 12.21
CA ALA A 146 2.40 -2.95 11.47
C ALA A 146 3.23 -3.97 10.67
N GLN A 147 3.73 -5.03 11.31
CA GLN A 147 4.51 -6.05 10.65
C GLN A 147 3.76 -6.73 9.49
N ARG A 148 2.46 -7.01 9.66
CA ARG A 148 1.63 -7.60 8.59
C ARG A 148 1.45 -6.65 7.41
N MET A 149 1.21 -5.37 7.70
CA MET A 149 1.00 -4.36 6.68
C MET A 149 2.29 -4.09 5.91
N GLU A 150 3.42 -3.90 6.60
CA GLU A 150 4.76 -3.72 6.01
C GLU A 150 5.17 -4.91 5.13
N ALA A 151 4.95 -6.15 5.61
CA ALA A 151 5.22 -7.35 4.82
C ALA A 151 4.35 -7.40 3.55
N ARG A 152 3.10 -6.97 3.63
CA ARG A 152 2.19 -6.90 2.48
C ARG A 152 2.63 -5.83 1.49
N GLU A 153 2.98 -4.64 1.96
CA GLU A 153 3.51 -3.54 1.13
C GLU A 153 4.78 -3.96 0.39
N THR A 154 5.75 -4.53 1.12
CA THR A 154 6.99 -5.04 0.53
C THR A 154 6.70 -6.04 -0.60
N ALA A 155 5.85 -7.05 -0.36
CA ALA A 155 5.52 -8.05 -1.36
C ALA A 155 4.87 -7.44 -2.60
N LEU A 156 3.95 -6.48 -2.42
CA LEU A 156 3.24 -5.80 -3.52
C LEU A 156 4.19 -4.90 -4.32
N LEU A 157 5.04 -4.13 -3.65
CA LEU A 157 5.98 -3.22 -4.30
C LEU A 157 7.05 -3.99 -5.08
N MET A 158 7.57 -5.07 -4.53
CA MET A 158 8.49 -5.96 -5.25
C MET A 158 7.83 -6.59 -6.48
N HIS A 159 6.57 -7.03 -6.38
CA HIS A 159 5.80 -7.53 -7.52
C HIS A 159 5.60 -6.45 -8.60
N LEU A 160 5.47 -5.19 -8.21
CA LEU A 160 5.37 -4.05 -9.11
C LEU A 160 6.71 -3.63 -9.72
N GLY A 161 7.83 -4.20 -9.28
CA GLY A 161 9.19 -3.94 -9.77
C GLY A 161 9.93 -2.86 -8.98
N PHE A 162 9.44 -2.47 -7.81
CA PHE A 162 10.13 -1.55 -6.89
C PHE A 162 10.97 -2.30 -5.86
N ALA A 163 11.95 -1.61 -5.27
CA ALA A 163 12.72 -2.14 -4.14
C ALA A 163 11.85 -2.20 -2.86
N ASP A 164 12.29 -3.02 -1.89
CA ASP A 164 11.70 -3.03 -0.55
C ASP A 164 11.84 -1.65 0.11
N PRO A 165 10.73 -0.96 0.44
CA PRO A 165 10.75 0.39 1.00
C PRO A 165 11.39 0.46 2.39
N TYR A 166 11.42 -0.65 3.12
CA TYR A 166 11.94 -0.73 4.49
C TYR A 166 13.42 -1.11 4.55
N SER A 167 14.01 -1.57 3.44
CA SER A 167 15.41 -2.05 3.40
C SER A 167 16.44 -0.98 3.77
N LEU A 168 16.19 0.29 3.48
CA LEU A 168 17.11 1.39 3.80
C LEU A 168 17.06 1.80 5.28
N SER A 169 15.89 1.72 5.91
CA SER A 169 15.73 1.98 7.34
C SER A 169 16.44 0.92 8.19
N LEU A 170 16.35 -0.34 7.80
CA LEU A 170 17.06 -1.44 8.44
C LEU A 170 18.57 -1.29 8.34
N ARG A 171 19.10 -0.87 7.18
CA ARG A 171 20.53 -0.61 6.99
C ARG A 171 21.05 0.54 7.85
N ARG A 172 20.26 1.64 8.00
CA ARG A 172 20.64 2.76 8.87
C ARG A 172 20.66 2.37 10.34
N GLN A 173 19.72 1.54 10.81
CA GLN A 173 19.70 1.03 12.19
C GLN A 173 20.87 0.10 12.47
N SER A 174 21.27 -0.74 11.51
CA SER A 174 22.44 -1.64 11.67
C SER A 174 23.80 -0.93 11.60
N MET A 175 23.86 0.27 11.04
CA MET A 175 25.07 1.08 10.92
C MET A 175 25.19 2.16 12.02
N ALA A 176 24.22 2.31 12.89
CA ALA A 176 24.32 3.22 14.04
C ALA A 176 25.41 2.71 14.98
N PRO A 177 26.45 3.52 15.34
CA PRO A 177 27.49 3.08 16.26
C PRO A 177 26.86 2.76 17.61
N ALA A 178 27.23 1.62 18.18
CA ALA A 178 26.83 1.24 19.52
C ALA A 178 27.11 2.39 20.48
N SER A 179 26.07 2.93 21.10
CA SER A 179 26.18 4.01 22.09
C SER A 179 27.20 3.60 23.15
N SER A 180 28.34 4.30 23.20
CA SER A 180 29.36 4.11 24.22
C SER A 180 28.72 4.39 25.60
N ALA A 181 28.61 3.35 26.41
CA ALA A 181 28.20 3.46 27.80
C ALA A 181 29.13 4.43 28.54
N PRO A 182 28.61 5.31 29.40
CA PRO A 182 29.45 6.22 30.17
C PRO A 182 30.35 5.43 31.13
N PRO A 183 31.61 5.88 31.37
CA PRO A 183 32.51 5.19 32.28
C PRO A 183 31.97 5.17 33.71
N ARG A 184 31.91 3.99 34.28
CA ARG A 184 31.55 3.81 35.67
C ARG A 184 32.53 4.60 36.58
N SER A 185 32.05 5.63 37.24
CA SER A 185 32.82 6.34 38.24
C SER A 185 33.14 5.40 39.41
N ARG A 186 34.45 5.08 39.58
CA ARG A 186 34.95 4.43 40.79
C ARG A 186 34.85 5.45 41.93
N ARG A 187 33.93 5.22 42.88
CA ARG A 187 34.00 5.89 44.19
C ARG A 187 35.16 5.26 45.01
N ARG A 188 36.05 6.07 45.48
CA ARG A 188 36.95 5.79 46.61
C ARG A 188 36.20 6.13 47.89
#